data_4e8d0b612d204d0e283fd96baa871a2e
#
_entry.id   4e8d0b612d204d0e283fd96baa871a2e
#
_cell.length_a   1.000
_cell.length_b   1.000
_cell.length_c   1.000
_cell.angle_alpha   90.00
_cell.angle_beta   90.00
_cell.angle_gamma   90.00
#
_symmetry.space_group_name_H-M   'P 1'
#
loop_
_entity.id
_entity.type
_entity.pdbx_description
1 polymer ?
#
loop_
_entity_poly.entity_id
_entity_poly.type
_entity_poly.pdbx_seq_one_letter_code
_entity_poly.pdbx_strand_id
1 'polypeptide(L)'
;MEISVELTLTPLQDNFEAPIVTYIEALRASGCTIKESPLSTQVYGEFDTVMTLITNTTKKAFEESEHIILNMKIVKTNRSDYEPYF
;
A
#
# COMPACT_ATOMS: atom_id res chain seq x y z
N MET A 1 3.63 -15.84 -8.88
CA MET A 1 4.86 -15.14 -8.41
C MET A 1 4.50 -14.28 -7.22
N GLU A 2 5.21 -14.43 -6.14
CA GLU A 2 5.04 -13.60 -4.94
C GLU A 2 5.83 -12.31 -5.04
N ILE A 3 5.29 -11.22 -4.49
CA ILE A 3 5.96 -9.92 -4.48
C ILE A 3 5.81 -9.25 -3.12
N SER A 4 6.65 -8.26 -2.89
CA SER A 4 6.57 -7.33 -1.77
C SER A 4 6.41 -5.92 -2.34
N VAL A 5 5.49 -5.15 -1.78
CA VAL A 5 5.24 -3.78 -2.23
C VAL A 5 5.29 -2.84 -1.03
N GLU A 6 5.95 -1.71 -1.20
CA GLU A 6 5.94 -0.64 -0.22
C GLU A 6 5.18 0.56 -0.79
N LEU A 7 4.24 1.07 -0.01
CA LEU A 7 3.36 2.15 -0.43
C LEU A 7 3.46 3.34 0.53
N THR A 8 3.61 4.54 -0.04
CA THR A 8 3.51 5.78 0.72
C THR A 8 2.55 6.71 -0.02
N LEU A 9 1.42 6.98 0.60
CA LEU A 9 0.38 7.85 0.06
C LEU A 9 0.52 9.24 0.68
N THR A 10 0.63 10.26 -0.16
CA THR A 10 0.83 11.63 0.29
C THR A 10 -0.27 12.54 -0.29
N PRO A 11 -1.36 12.77 0.45
CA PRO A 11 -2.37 13.74 0.05
C PRO A 11 -1.82 15.16 0.20
N LEU A 12 -2.05 16.00 -0.82
CA LEU A 12 -1.60 17.39 -0.82
C LEU A 12 -2.79 18.30 -0.48
N GLN A 13 -3.31 18.16 0.74
CA GLN A 13 -4.48 18.89 1.22
C GLN A 13 -4.42 19.02 2.74
N ASP A 14 -5.20 19.96 3.30
CA ASP A 14 -5.20 20.20 4.75
C ASP A 14 -5.68 18.99 5.54
N ASN A 15 -6.77 18.35 5.11
CA ASN A 15 -7.27 17.14 5.72
C ASN A 15 -6.57 15.92 5.11
N PHE A 16 -5.28 15.77 5.40
CA PHE A 16 -4.46 14.72 4.79
C PHE A 16 -4.66 13.34 5.44
N GLU A 17 -5.13 13.27 6.67
CA GLU A 17 -5.26 12.00 7.37
C GLU A 17 -6.40 11.14 6.85
N ALA A 18 -7.55 11.73 6.52
CA ALA A 18 -8.73 10.99 6.09
C ALA A 18 -8.48 10.10 4.87
N PRO A 19 -7.87 10.59 3.77
CA PRO A 19 -7.54 9.73 2.63
C PRO A 19 -6.60 8.59 2.99
N ILE A 20 -5.62 8.85 3.86
CA ILE A 20 -4.66 7.82 4.29
C ILE A 20 -5.38 6.73 5.08
N VAL A 21 -6.23 7.11 6.03
CA VAL A 21 -6.99 6.14 6.84
C VAL A 21 -7.87 5.27 5.96
N THR A 22 -8.61 5.86 5.03
CA THR A 22 -9.47 5.12 4.10
C THR A 22 -8.66 4.13 3.26
N TYR A 23 -7.51 4.55 2.77
CA TYR A 23 -6.62 3.72 1.95
C TYR A 23 -6.11 2.52 2.76
N ILE A 24 -5.62 2.76 3.97
CA ILE A 24 -5.09 1.71 4.84
C ILE A 24 -6.18 0.72 5.25
N GLU A 25 -7.37 1.22 5.58
CA GLU A 25 -8.50 0.35 5.93
C GLU A 25 -8.88 -0.58 4.78
N ALA A 26 -8.86 -0.09 3.54
CA ALA A 26 -9.12 -0.91 2.36
C ALA A 26 -8.07 -2.00 2.19
N LEU A 27 -6.79 -1.68 2.42
CA LEU A 27 -5.71 -2.66 2.38
C LEU A 27 -5.89 -3.73 3.48
N ARG A 28 -6.21 -3.32 4.69
CA ARG A 28 -6.44 -4.23 5.82
C ARG A 28 -7.58 -5.22 5.53
N ALA A 29 -8.63 -4.75 4.86
CA ALA A 29 -9.80 -5.58 4.56
C ALA A 29 -9.59 -6.55 3.41
N SER A 30 -8.47 -6.49 2.71
CA SER A 30 -8.23 -7.22 1.47
C SER A 30 -7.95 -8.71 1.64
N GLY A 31 -7.52 -9.13 2.82
CA GLY A 31 -7.03 -10.50 3.05
C GLY A 31 -5.56 -10.69 2.69
N CYS A 32 -4.89 -9.71 2.08
CA CYS A 32 -3.44 -9.76 1.86
C CYS A 32 -2.69 -9.53 3.16
N THR A 33 -1.44 -9.97 3.21
CA THR A 33 -0.57 -9.68 4.35
C THR A 33 -0.15 -8.22 4.29
N ILE A 34 -0.52 -7.46 5.32
CA ILE A 34 -0.24 -6.03 5.41
C ILE A 34 0.63 -5.78 6.64
N LYS A 35 1.71 -5.02 6.45
CA LYS A 35 2.55 -4.54 7.56
C LYS A 35 2.60 -3.02 7.51
N GLU A 36 2.31 -2.38 8.63
CA GLU A 36 2.28 -0.92 8.73
C GLU A 36 3.43 -0.43 9.59
N SER A 37 4.03 0.67 9.16
CA SER A 37 5.05 1.38 9.92
C SER A 37 4.75 2.88 9.87
N PRO A 38 5.43 3.70 10.70
CA PRO A 38 5.22 5.14 10.65
C PRO A 38 5.57 5.78 9.32
N LEU A 39 6.39 5.13 8.49
CA LEU A 39 6.90 5.71 7.24
C LEU A 39 6.23 5.17 6.00
N SER A 40 5.64 3.98 6.06
CA SER A 40 5.06 3.35 4.88
C SER A 40 4.19 2.16 5.25
N THR A 41 3.46 1.64 4.27
CA THR A 41 2.67 0.42 4.41
C THR A 41 3.18 -0.62 3.42
N GLN A 42 3.41 -1.85 3.87
CA GLN A 42 3.88 -2.93 3.01
C GLN A 42 2.77 -3.93 2.76
N VAL A 43 2.68 -4.40 1.51
CA VAL A 43 1.72 -5.40 1.06
C VAL A 43 2.48 -6.58 0.45
N TYR A 44 2.13 -7.79 0.87
CA TYR A 44 2.81 -9.01 0.43
C TYR A 44 1.80 -10.01 -0.11
N GLY A 45 2.15 -10.70 -1.16
CA GLY A 45 1.31 -11.74 -1.71
C GLY A 45 1.59 -12.04 -3.17
N GLU A 46 0.66 -12.72 -3.80
CA GLU A 46 0.73 -13.08 -5.21
C GLU A 46 0.60 -11.83 -6.08
N PHE A 47 1.37 -11.76 -7.16
CA PHE A 47 1.51 -10.58 -8.01
C PHE A 47 0.16 -10.02 -8.47
N ASP A 48 -0.65 -10.84 -9.12
CA ASP A 48 -1.91 -10.34 -9.70
C ASP A 48 -2.88 -9.89 -8.61
N THR A 49 -2.96 -10.61 -7.52
CA THR A 49 -3.82 -10.27 -6.38
C THR A 49 -3.41 -8.94 -5.77
N VAL A 50 -2.11 -8.77 -5.50
CA VAL A 50 -1.58 -7.54 -4.89
C VAL A 50 -1.75 -6.36 -5.84
N MET A 51 -1.41 -6.52 -7.12
CA MET A 51 -1.51 -5.43 -8.08
C MET A 51 -2.96 -5.03 -8.37
N THR A 52 -3.89 -5.98 -8.39
CA THR A 52 -5.31 -5.68 -8.52
C THR A 52 -5.81 -4.87 -7.32
N LEU A 53 -5.44 -5.28 -6.11
CA LEU A 53 -5.78 -4.55 -4.90
C LEU A 53 -5.26 -3.11 -4.95
N ILE A 54 -3.98 -2.94 -5.26
CA ILE A 54 -3.35 -1.61 -5.30
C ILE A 54 -3.97 -0.74 -6.38
N THR A 55 -4.21 -1.31 -7.57
CA THR A 55 -4.86 -0.59 -8.67
C THR A 55 -6.21 -0.04 -8.27
N ASN A 56 -7.06 -0.87 -7.69
CA ASN A 56 -8.42 -0.47 -7.32
C ASN A 56 -8.42 0.54 -6.17
N THR A 57 -7.60 0.31 -5.16
CA THR A 57 -7.52 1.18 -3.98
C THR A 57 -6.94 2.55 -4.35
N THR A 58 -5.91 2.56 -5.18
CA THR A 58 -5.26 3.80 -5.64
C THR A 58 -6.18 4.60 -6.55
N LYS A 59 -6.88 3.93 -7.47
CA LYS A 59 -7.83 4.60 -8.36
C LYS A 59 -8.91 5.31 -7.56
N LYS A 60 -9.46 4.64 -6.56
CA LYS A 60 -10.48 5.24 -5.69
C LYS A 60 -9.94 6.45 -4.94
N ALA A 61 -8.73 6.35 -4.38
CA ALA A 61 -8.09 7.46 -3.69
C ALA A 61 -7.89 8.66 -4.62
N PHE A 62 -7.47 8.41 -5.85
CA PHE A 62 -7.24 9.46 -6.84
C PHE A 62 -8.55 10.12 -7.28
N GLU A 63 -9.64 9.34 -7.39
CA GLU A 63 -10.95 9.87 -7.75
C GLU A 63 -11.54 10.77 -6.64
N GLU A 64 -11.19 10.50 -5.39
CA GLU A 64 -11.71 11.23 -4.22
C GLU A 64 -10.82 12.40 -3.78
N SER A 65 -9.66 12.59 -4.39
CA SER A 65 -8.70 13.64 -4.02
C SER A 65 -8.28 14.43 -5.24
N GLU A 66 -8.08 15.75 -5.07
CA GLU A 66 -7.60 16.57 -6.18
C GLU A 66 -6.11 16.37 -6.45
N HIS A 67 -5.31 16.32 -5.38
CA HIS A 67 -3.85 16.23 -5.49
C HIS A 67 -3.35 15.24 -4.47
N ILE A 68 -2.85 14.12 -4.96
CA ILE A 68 -2.36 13.03 -4.13
C ILE A 68 -1.23 12.33 -4.88
N ILE A 69 -0.21 11.91 -4.13
CA ILE A 69 0.93 11.21 -4.68
C ILE A 69 0.99 9.82 -4.05
N LEU A 70 1.16 8.79 -4.88
CA LEU A 70 1.49 7.45 -4.42
C LEU A 70 2.92 7.14 -4.82
N ASN A 71 3.76 6.86 -3.84
CA ASN A 71 5.08 6.28 -4.07
C ASN A 71 4.98 4.78 -3.86
N MET A 72 5.44 4.01 -4.84
CA MET A 72 5.34 2.56 -4.80
C MET A 72 6.67 1.93 -5.18
N LYS A 73 7.13 1.01 -4.35
CA LYS A 73 8.31 0.19 -4.62
C LYS A 73 7.86 -1.26 -4.67
N ILE A 74 8.22 -1.96 -5.73
CA ILE A 74 7.88 -3.37 -5.91
C ILE A 74 9.16 -4.18 -5.91
N VAL A 75 9.18 -5.24 -5.09
CA VAL A 75 10.31 -6.17 -5.00
C VAL A 75 9.81 -7.56 -5.39
N LYS A 76 10.53 -8.21 -6.28
CA LYS A 76 10.25 -9.60 -6.63
C LYS A 76 10.57 -10.47 -5.42
N THR A 77 9.69 -11.35 -5.04
CA THR A 77 9.69 -12.24 -3.88
C THR A 77 8.91 -11.67 -2.69
N ASN A 78 8.43 -12.56 -1.86
CA ASN A 78 7.73 -12.21 -0.63
C ASN A 78 8.73 -12.09 0.50
N ARG A 79 8.91 -10.88 1.02
CA ARG A 79 9.86 -10.57 2.09
C ARG A 79 9.18 -10.39 3.44
N SER A 80 7.96 -10.85 3.59
CA SER A 80 7.18 -10.62 4.82
C SER A 80 7.81 -11.26 6.05
N ASP A 81 8.63 -12.29 5.88
CA ASP A 81 9.32 -13.01 6.95
C ASP A 81 10.77 -12.55 7.13
N TYR A 82 11.14 -11.41 6.55
CA TYR A 82 12.52 -10.92 6.64
C TYR A 82 12.93 -10.70 8.09
N GLU A 83 14.08 -11.26 8.45
CA GLU A 83 14.75 -11.02 9.71
C GLU A 83 16.24 -10.84 9.44
N PRO A 84 16.89 -9.83 10.04
CA PRO A 84 18.31 -9.66 9.86
C PRO A 84 19.08 -10.80 10.53
N TYR A 85 20.13 -11.26 9.87
CA TYR A 85 21.01 -12.32 10.37
C TYR A 85 22.33 -11.76 10.92
N PHE A 86 22.45 -10.44 10.91
CA PHE A 86 23.64 -9.72 11.34
C PHE A 86 23.38 -8.84 12.56
#